data_37cde6ab12b4cd71085725231d7156aa
#
_entry.id   37cde6ab12b4cd71085725231d7156aa
#
_cell.length_a   1.000
_cell.length_b   1.000
_cell.length_c   1.000
_cell.angle_alpha   90.00
_cell.angle_beta   90.00
_cell.angle_gamma   90.00
#
_symmetry.space_group_name_H-M   'P 1'
#
loop_
_entity.id
_entity.type
_entity.pdbx_description
1 polymer ?
#
loop_
_entity_poly.entity_id
_entity_poly.type
_entity_poly.pdbx_seq_one_letter_code
_entity_poly.pdbx_strand_id
1 'polypeptide(L)'
;SYAFDYSRDRKTPNIKVSQTAKEVILTNGLGAKAVIQKTPFSIKMLSETGEIIVQDDPKRPVMFDQATGEIQTTKLRKSEVETYYGFGEKAFMEMSRNGKYIVNWNTDTFAYPIGTDPIYQSIPFFYALHNGKTYGLFFNNTFRTYFDMGKTSPERYTFGADGGELDYFVFTGGKDRSPKKVLEDYANLTGKTPLPPMWALGNQQSRWSYFPESRVREIAAGFRKNKIPADVIYLDIDYMDEYRVFTWDKKRFPDPSKMISDLKADGFK
;
A
#
# COMPACT_ATOMS: atom_id res chain seq x y z
N SER A 1 3.71 -14.75 -3.86
CA SER A 1 3.18 -13.53 -3.24
C SER A 1 1.69 -13.66 -3.00
N TYR A 2 1.20 -13.12 -1.86
CA TYR A 2 -0.23 -13.07 -1.53
C TYR A 2 -0.92 -11.79 -2.04
N ALA A 3 -0.17 -10.89 -2.68
CA ALA A 3 -0.70 -9.61 -3.13
C ALA A 3 -1.65 -9.71 -4.32
N PHE A 4 -1.58 -10.80 -5.08
CA PHE A 4 -2.53 -11.06 -6.15
C PHE A 4 -2.68 -12.57 -6.43
N ASP A 5 -3.81 -12.92 -7.03
CA ASP A 5 -4.16 -14.29 -7.36
C ASP A 5 -3.60 -14.66 -8.74
N TYR A 6 -2.56 -15.48 -8.74
CA TYR A 6 -1.95 -16.01 -9.97
C TYR A 6 -2.87 -16.96 -10.76
N SER A 7 -3.89 -17.54 -10.10
CA SER A 7 -4.81 -18.47 -10.75
C SER A 7 -5.89 -17.78 -11.60
N ARG A 8 -6.05 -16.46 -11.46
CA ARG A 8 -6.99 -15.72 -12.30
C ARG A 8 -6.55 -15.82 -13.75
N ASP A 9 -7.48 -16.30 -14.58
CA ASP A 9 -7.28 -16.41 -16.03
C ASP A 9 -7.03 -15.03 -16.66
N ARG A 10 -5.78 -14.61 -16.64
CA ARG A 10 -5.32 -13.40 -17.31
C ARG A 10 -4.96 -13.83 -18.72
N LYS A 11 -5.68 -13.28 -19.70
CA LYS A 11 -5.29 -13.44 -21.11
C LYS A 11 -3.80 -13.18 -21.21
N THR A 12 -3.03 -14.20 -21.54
CA THR A 12 -1.58 -14.08 -21.73
C THR A 12 -1.35 -12.96 -22.74
N PRO A 13 -0.68 -11.87 -22.36
CA PRO A 13 -0.45 -10.78 -23.29
C PRO A 13 0.39 -11.31 -24.44
N ASN A 14 0.08 -10.83 -25.65
CA ASN A 14 0.90 -11.15 -26.83
C ASN A 14 2.25 -10.44 -26.67
N ILE A 15 3.25 -11.15 -26.15
CA ILE A 15 4.60 -10.65 -25.95
C ILE A 15 5.47 -11.06 -27.13
N LYS A 16 5.98 -10.09 -27.87
CA LYS A 16 7.03 -10.31 -28.86
C LYS A 16 8.39 -10.24 -28.18
N VAL A 17 9.20 -11.26 -28.42
CA VAL A 17 10.57 -11.33 -27.89
C VAL A 17 11.54 -11.19 -29.06
N SER A 18 12.49 -10.26 -28.96
CA SER A 18 13.66 -10.20 -29.82
C SER A 18 14.94 -10.25 -29.00
N GLN A 19 15.96 -10.91 -29.48
CA GLN A 19 17.20 -11.13 -28.77
C GLN A 19 18.42 -10.94 -29.69
N THR A 20 19.41 -10.26 -29.14
CA THR A 20 20.75 -10.13 -29.75
C THR A 20 21.82 -10.70 -28.79
N ALA A 21 23.07 -10.65 -29.17
CA ALA A 21 24.17 -11.00 -28.25
C ALA A 21 24.20 -10.09 -27.01
N LYS A 22 23.76 -8.82 -27.11
CA LYS A 22 23.89 -7.79 -26.08
C LYS A 22 22.62 -7.59 -25.25
N GLU A 23 21.42 -7.81 -25.83
CA GLU A 23 20.16 -7.45 -25.20
C GLU A 23 19.02 -8.40 -25.54
N VAL A 24 18.00 -8.39 -24.67
CA VAL A 24 16.67 -8.99 -24.90
C VAL A 24 15.63 -7.87 -24.85
N ILE A 25 14.74 -7.81 -25.83
CA ILE A 25 13.65 -6.85 -25.88
C ILE A 25 12.32 -7.61 -25.82
N LEU A 26 11.52 -7.29 -24.80
CA LEU A 26 10.15 -7.76 -24.67
C LEU A 26 9.22 -6.61 -25.08
N THR A 27 8.30 -6.87 -26.00
CA THR A 27 7.32 -5.87 -26.46
C THR A 27 5.92 -6.43 -26.23
N ASN A 28 5.08 -5.72 -25.49
CA ASN A 28 3.68 -6.11 -25.29
C ASN A 28 2.81 -5.73 -26.51
N GLY A 29 1.56 -6.23 -26.53
CA GLY A 29 0.62 -5.97 -27.63
C GLY A 29 0.22 -4.50 -27.83
N LEU A 30 0.53 -3.61 -26.88
CA LEU A 30 0.26 -2.16 -26.95
C LEU A 30 1.50 -1.35 -27.36
N GLY A 31 2.66 -1.98 -27.46
CA GLY A 31 3.91 -1.35 -27.87
C GLY A 31 4.87 -0.93 -26.76
N ALA A 32 4.48 -1.09 -25.48
CA ALA A 32 5.41 -0.89 -24.38
C ALA A 32 6.51 -1.94 -24.39
N LYS A 33 7.71 -1.56 -23.97
CA LYS A 33 8.91 -2.41 -24.09
C LYS A 33 9.67 -2.51 -22.77
N ALA A 34 10.20 -3.71 -22.51
CA ALA A 34 11.29 -3.90 -21.55
C ALA A 34 12.55 -4.27 -22.33
N VAL A 35 13.60 -3.49 -22.18
CA VAL A 35 14.92 -3.71 -22.77
C VAL A 35 15.87 -4.16 -21.68
N ILE A 36 16.35 -5.39 -21.79
CA ILE A 36 17.22 -6.03 -20.80
C ILE A 36 18.61 -6.13 -21.42
N GLN A 37 19.54 -5.31 -20.94
CA GLN A 37 20.96 -5.41 -21.27
C GLN A 37 21.55 -6.62 -20.53
N LYS A 38 22.37 -7.42 -21.23
CA LYS A 38 22.99 -8.63 -20.68
C LYS A 38 24.29 -8.34 -19.93
N THR A 39 25.10 -7.42 -20.46
CA THR A 39 26.42 -7.10 -19.90
C THR A 39 26.78 -5.64 -20.20
N PRO A 40 26.95 -4.78 -19.17
CA PRO A 40 26.49 -5.02 -17.78
C PRO A 40 24.98 -5.19 -17.73
N PHE A 41 24.50 -6.00 -16.77
CA PHE A 41 23.07 -6.22 -16.62
C PHE A 41 22.35 -4.92 -16.24
N SER A 42 21.27 -4.60 -16.95
CA SER A 42 20.36 -3.51 -16.59
C SER A 42 19.03 -3.62 -17.32
N ILE A 43 17.98 -3.08 -16.74
CA ILE A 43 16.64 -3.06 -17.32
C ILE A 43 16.22 -1.62 -17.57
N LYS A 44 15.66 -1.38 -18.77
CA LYS A 44 15.02 -0.13 -19.16
C LYS A 44 13.62 -0.44 -19.65
N MET A 45 12.63 0.29 -19.13
CA MET A 45 11.24 0.17 -19.53
C MET A 45 10.79 1.41 -20.29
N LEU A 46 10.11 1.20 -21.42
CA LEU A 46 9.62 2.25 -22.30
C LEU A 46 8.10 2.17 -22.41
N SER A 47 7.48 3.33 -22.52
CA SER A 47 6.05 3.46 -22.79
C SER A 47 5.69 2.97 -24.19
N GLU A 48 4.40 2.96 -24.47
CA GLU A 48 3.82 2.67 -25.79
C GLU A 48 4.29 3.68 -26.86
N THR A 49 4.70 4.88 -26.44
CA THR A 49 5.24 5.93 -27.31
C THR A 49 6.77 5.91 -27.43
N GLY A 50 7.44 4.96 -26.76
CA GLY A 50 8.89 4.82 -26.77
C GLY A 50 9.64 5.73 -25.77
N GLU A 51 8.96 6.44 -24.89
CA GLU A 51 9.59 7.23 -23.82
C GLU A 51 10.10 6.31 -22.71
N ILE A 52 11.27 6.61 -22.16
CA ILE A 52 11.80 5.89 -21.00
C ILE A 52 10.90 6.20 -19.78
N ILE A 53 10.35 5.15 -19.18
CA ILE A 53 9.54 5.20 -17.96
C ILE A 53 10.42 5.01 -16.73
N VAL A 54 11.12 3.87 -16.70
CA VAL A 54 12.01 3.45 -15.61
C VAL A 54 13.30 2.96 -16.24
N GLN A 55 14.41 3.28 -15.61
CA GLN A 55 15.73 2.84 -16.05
C GLN A 55 16.61 2.52 -14.84
N ASP A 56 17.25 1.37 -14.86
CA ASP A 56 18.24 1.00 -13.86
C ASP A 56 19.44 1.96 -13.86
N ASP A 57 20.00 2.21 -12.68
CA ASP A 57 21.33 2.78 -12.57
C ASP A 57 22.34 1.71 -13.05
N PRO A 58 23.07 1.93 -14.16
CA PRO A 58 23.98 0.92 -14.69
C PRO A 58 25.14 0.57 -13.75
N LYS A 59 25.39 1.38 -12.72
CA LYS A 59 26.41 1.11 -11.72
C LYS A 59 25.91 0.21 -10.59
N ARG A 60 24.57 0.18 -10.35
CA ARG A 60 23.92 -0.54 -9.25
C ARG A 60 22.55 -1.07 -9.66
N PRO A 61 22.45 -1.83 -10.79
CA PRO A 61 21.14 -2.20 -11.33
C PRO A 61 20.39 -3.16 -10.41
N VAL A 62 21.09 -4.17 -9.88
CA VAL A 62 20.60 -5.13 -8.88
C VAL A 62 21.75 -5.46 -7.95
N MET A 63 21.47 -5.53 -6.66
CA MET A 63 22.39 -5.97 -5.63
C MET A 63 21.73 -7.07 -4.80
N PHE A 64 22.49 -8.11 -4.50
CA PHE A 64 22.09 -9.21 -3.64
C PHE A 64 23.19 -9.46 -2.63
N ASP A 65 22.86 -9.40 -1.35
CA ASP A 65 23.76 -9.74 -0.26
C ASP A 65 23.54 -11.20 0.15
N GLN A 66 24.52 -12.05 -0.13
CA GLN A 66 24.45 -13.48 0.20
C GLN A 66 24.46 -13.76 1.72
N ALA A 67 25.02 -12.86 2.52
CA ALA A 67 25.11 -13.05 3.97
C ALA A 67 23.77 -12.75 4.66
N THR A 68 23.04 -11.74 4.20
CA THR A 68 21.79 -11.29 4.80
C THR A 68 20.56 -11.77 4.04
N GLY A 69 20.69 -12.09 2.75
CA GLY A 69 19.57 -12.37 1.84
C GLY A 69 18.91 -11.10 1.29
N GLU A 70 19.42 -9.91 1.64
CA GLU A 70 18.89 -8.64 1.18
C GLU A 70 18.98 -8.53 -0.35
N ILE A 71 17.90 -8.06 -0.97
CA ILE A 71 17.85 -7.80 -2.40
C ILE A 71 17.38 -6.37 -2.66
N GLN A 72 18.04 -5.65 -3.56
CA GLN A 72 17.69 -4.29 -3.92
C GLN A 72 17.97 -3.96 -5.39
N THR A 73 17.31 -2.92 -5.88
CA THR A 73 17.54 -2.35 -7.20
C THR A 73 17.50 -0.83 -7.15
N THR A 74 18.36 -0.19 -7.92
CA THR A 74 18.45 1.27 -8.01
C THR A 74 18.05 1.75 -9.39
N LYS A 75 17.20 2.78 -9.42
CA LYS A 75 16.69 3.40 -10.64
C LYS A 75 17.17 4.84 -10.73
N LEU A 76 17.44 5.31 -11.94
CA LEU A 76 17.71 6.72 -12.20
C LEU A 76 16.41 7.53 -12.16
N ARG A 77 16.43 8.67 -11.48
CA ARG A 77 15.38 9.68 -11.59
C ARG A 77 15.50 10.42 -12.91
N LYS A 78 14.37 10.80 -13.48
CA LYS A 78 14.37 11.56 -14.75
C LYS A 78 14.91 12.97 -14.59
N SER A 79 14.56 13.62 -13.49
CA SER A 79 15.02 14.95 -13.12
C SER A 79 14.56 15.29 -11.71
N GLU A 80 14.99 16.44 -11.17
CA GLU A 80 14.57 16.95 -9.86
C GLU A 80 13.06 17.22 -9.77
N VAL A 81 12.40 17.51 -10.90
CA VAL A 81 10.95 17.76 -10.94
C VAL A 81 10.11 16.47 -10.95
N GLU A 82 10.74 15.30 -11.03
CA GLU A 82 10.01 14.04 -10.85
C GLU A 82 9.57 13.89 -9.39
N THR A 83 8.27 13.76 -9.17
CA THR A 83 7.67 13.71 -7.84
C THR A 83 6.98 12.36 -7.60
N TYR A 84 7.14 11.81 -6.41
CA TYR A 84 6.63 10.50 -6.01
C TYR A 84 5.51 10.63 -4.99
N TYR A 85 4.45 9.81 -5.16
CA TYR A 85 3.27 9.76 -4.30
C TYR A 85 2.89 8.30 -4.04
N GLY A 86 2.29 8.01 -2.88
CA GLY A 86 1.82 6.67 -2.56
C GLY A 86 2.33 6.15 -1.22
N PHE A 87 2.57 4.85 -1.16
CA PHE A 87 2.98 4.06 0.02
C PHE A 87 1.92 3.96 1.11
N GLY A 88 0.63 4.20 0.77
CA GLY A 88 -0.45 4.15 1.74
C GLY A 88 -0.37 5.23 2.81
N GLU A 89 -0.86 4.91 4.00
CA GLU A 89 -0.79 5.79 5.16
C GLU A 89 0.64 5.93 5.67
N LYS A 90 1.10 7.17 5.74
CA LYS A 90 2.42 7.54 6.26
C LYS A 90 2.31 8.87 7.01
N ALA A 91 2.96 8.96 8.16
CA ALA A 91 2.88 10.12 9.05
C ALA A 91 3.73 11.31 8.58
N PHE A 92 3.82 11.57 7.28
CA PHE A 92 4.51 12.73 6.74
C PHE A 92 3.53 13.89 6.51
N MET A 93 3.98 15.12 6.71
CA MET A 93 3.16 16.31 6.41
C MET A 93 2.94 16.50 4.91
N GLU A 94 3.98 16.23 4.13
CA GLU A 94 3.93 16.42 2.69
C GLU A 94 3.32 15.20 1.99
N MET A 95 2.53 15.45 0.95
CA MET A 95 2.04 14.38 0.08
C MET A 95 3.16 13.78 -0.77
N SER A 96 4.16 14.60 -1.16
CA SER A 96 5.34 14.15 -1.89
C SER A 96 6.23 13.26 -1.03
N ARG A 97 6.76 12.23 -1.65
CA ARG A 97 7.72 11.29 -1.02
C ARG A 97 9.17 11.56 -1.42
N ASN A 98 9.43 12.65 -2.13
CA ASN A 98 10.79 13.03 -2.52
C ASN A 98 11.67 13.24 -1.29
N GLY A 99 12.89 12.72 -1.33
CA GLY A 99 13.85 12.81 -0.22
C GLY A 99 13.47 12.01 1.03
N LYS A 100 12.46 11.14 0.96
CA LYS A 100 12.08 10.27 2.08
C LYS A 100 12.73 8.89 1.95
N TYR A 101 13.01 8.28 3.09
CA TYR A 101 13.29 6.86 3.20
C TYR A 101 12.08 6.22 3.85
N ILE A 102 11.48 5.26 3.18
CA ILE A 102 10.18 4.70 3.54
C ILE A 102 10.34 3.21 3.82
N VAL A 103 9.80 2.75 4.93
CA VAL A 103 9.80 1.35 5.33
C VAL A 103 8.37 0.82 5.31
N ASN A 104 8.17 -0.33 4.70
CA ASN A 104 6.92 -1.06 4.76
C ASN A 104 7.11 -2.25 5.71
N TRP A 105 6.60 -2.09 6.91
CA TRP A 105 6.52 -3.07 7.97
C TRP A 105 5.43 -2.66 8.93
N ASN A 106 4.46 -3.52 9.18
CA ASN A 106 3.34 -3.18 10.05
C ASN A 106 3.82 -3.12 11.50
N THR A 107 3.69 -1.96 12.12
CA THR A 107 4.06 -1.73 13.51
C THR A 107 2.91 -1.05 14.26
N ASP A 108 2.72 -1.45 15.51
CA ASP A 108 1.79 -0.76 16.42
C ASP A 108 2.53 0.39 17.11
N THR A 109 2.66 1.50 16.42
CA THR A 109 3.30 2.72 16.91
C THR A 109 2.22 3.72 17.33
N PHE A 110 1.62 3.52 18.50
CA PHE A 110 0.55 4.40 18.96
C PHE A 110 1.10 5.80 19.31
N ALA A 111 0.24 6.82 19.20
CA ALA A 111 0.58 8.22 19.49
C ALA A 111 1.85 8.72 18.76
N TYR A 112 2.08 8.23 17.55
CA TYR A 112 3.25 8.56 16.77
C TYR A 112 3.32 10.05 16.38
N PRO A 113 4.47 10.70 16.49
CA PRO A 113 4.68 12.05 15.97
C PRO A 113 4.74 12.08 14.44
N ILE A 114 4.59 13.29 13.89
CA ILE A 114 4.80 13.54 12.46
C ILE A 114 6.19 13.07 12.04
N GLY A 115 6.28 12.39 10.90
CA GLY A 115 7.52 11.85 10.35
C GLY A 115 7.83 10.42 10.79
N THR A 116 7.03 9.80 11.67
CA THR A 116 7.21 8.41 12.06
C THR A 116 6.99 7.46 10.88
N ASP A 117 7.91 6.54 10.69
CA ASP A 117 7.84 5.44 9.74
C ASP A 117 8.75 4.30 10.23
N PRO A 118 8.32 3.03 10.21
CA PRO A 118 7.03 2.53 9.75
C PRO A 118 5.88 2.72 10.74
N ILE A 119 4.64 2.57 10.26
CA ILE A 119 3.41 2.57 11.04
C ILE A 119 2.50 1.38 10.65
N TYR A 120 1.20 1.44 10.91
CA TYR A 120 0.25 0.32 10.85
C TYR A 120 0.07 -0.37 9.50
N GLN A 121 0.40 0.29 8.38
CA GLN A 121 0.08 -0.20 7.04
C GLN A 121 1.32 -0.28 6.14
N SER A 122 1.38 -1.34 5.33
CA SER A 122 2.45 -1.57 4.34
C SER A 122 1.84 -1.69 2.94
N ILE A 123 2.08 -0.70 2.10
CA ILE A 123 1.68 -0.70 0.68
C ILE A 123 2.89 -0.32 -0.16
N PRO A 124 3.67 -1.30 -0.66
CA PRO A 124 4.89 -1.06 -1.44
C PRO A 124 4.58 -0.66 -2.89
N PHE A 125 3.71 0.33 -3.03
CA PHE A 125 3.27 0.90 -4.30
C PHE A 125 3.38 2.41 -4.26
N PHE A 126 3.95 2.97 -5.32
CA PHE A 126 3.97 4.41 -5.57
C PHE A 126 3.68 4.72 -7.05
N TYR A 127 3.31 5.94 -7.32
CA TYR A 127 3.33 6.49 -8.67
C TYR A 127 4.19 7.74 -8.73
N ALA A 128 4.87 7.90 -9.85
CA ALA A 128 5.70 9.05 -10.15
C ALA A 128 5.01 9.97 -11.15
N LEU A 129 5.13 11.27 -10.94
CA LEU A 129 4.65 12.32 -11.82
C LEU A 129 5.83 13.13 -12.36
N HIS A 130 5.94 13.23 -13.68
CA HIS A 130 6.94 14.03 -14.35
C HIS A 130 6.34 14.68 -15.60
N ASN A 131 6.34 16.01 -15.66
CA ASN A 131 5.80 16.79 -16.79
C ASN A 131 4.37 16.36 -17.20
N GLY A 132 3.48 16.20 -16.22
CA GLY A 132 2.10 15.79 -16.43
C GLY A 132 1.91 14.30 -16.80
N LYS A 133 2.97 13.53 -16.92
CA LYS A 133 2.96 12.10 -17.26
C LYS A 133 3.27 11.25 -16.04
N THR A 134 2.57 10.14 -15.88
CA THR A 134 2.66 9.27 -14.70
C THR A 134 3.11 7.86 -15.07
N TYR A 135 3.79 7.20 -14.16
CA TYR A 135 3.93 5.75 -14.11
C TYR A 135 3.76 5.27 -12.68
N GLY A 136 3.41 3.99 -12.49
CA GLY A 136 3.36 3.36 -11.18
C GLY A 136 4.41 2.27 -11.04
N LEU A 137 4.81 1.99 -9.80
CA LEU A 137 5.65 0.85 -9.46
C LEU A 137 5.10 0.16 -8.22
N PHE A 138 4.91 -1.14 -8.31
CA PHE A 138 4.51 -2.01 -7.21
C PHE A 138 5.58 -3.06 -6.98
N PHE A 139 6.14 -3.10 -5.78
CA PHE A 139 7.11 -4.12 -5.37
C PHE A 139 6.40 -5.27 -4.67
N ASN A 140 6.28 -6.39 -5.35
CA ASN A 140 5.53 -7.56 -4.91
C ASN A 140 6.40 -8.45 -4.00
N ASN A 141 6.72 -7.96 -2.82
CA ASN A 141 7.51 -8.66 -1.83
C ASN A 141 6.86 -8.52 -0.44
N THR A 142 6.76 -9.60 0.32
CA THR A 142 6.10 -9.65 1.64
C THR A 142 7.07 -9.60 2.82
N PHE A 143 8.37 -9.55 2.57
CA PHE A 143 9.36 -9.22 3.58
C PHE A 143 9.27 -7.75 3.96
N ARG A 144 10.01 -7.33 4.97
CA ARG A 144 10.21 -5.92 5.24
C ARG A 144 10.85 -5.27 4.02
N THR A 145 10.13 -4.34 3.41
CA THR A 145 10.62 -3.60 2.22
C THR A 145 10.97 -2.17 2.58
N TYR A 146 11.87 -1.59 1.81
CA TYR A 146 12.24 -0.19 1.94
C TYR A 146 12.34 0.51 0.58
N PHE A 147 12.16 1.83 0.62
CA PHE A 147 12.29 2.71 -0.55
C PHE A 147 13.04 3.98 -0.16
N ASP A 148 14.19 4.19 -0.75
CA ASP A 148 14.91 5.46 -0.71
C ASP A 148 14.49 6.30 -1.92
N MET A 149 13.66 7.30 -1.69
CA MET A 149 13.08 8.13 -2.75
C MET A 149 13.93 9.38 -3.04
N GLY A 150 15.23 9.20 -3.10
CA GLY A 150 16.19 10.29 -3.33
C GLY A 150 16.72 10.94 -2.05
N LYS A 151 16.60 10.27 -0.89
CA LYS A 151 17.17 10.76 0.37
C LYS A 151 18.69 10.67 0.38
N THR A 152 19.22 9.50 -0.03
CA THR A 152 20.68 9.28 -0.10
C THR A 152 21.29 9.94 -1.33
N SER A 153 20.58 9.93 -2.46
CA SER A 153 21.02 10.55 -3.71
C SER A 153 19.84 11.14 -4.47
N PRO A 154 19.79 12.44 -4.71
CA PRO A 154 18.66 13.09 -5.37
C PRO A 154 18.45 12.63 -6.83
N GLU A 155 19.45 12.02 -7.46
CA GLU A 155 19.42 11.55 -8.84
C GLU A 155 18.86 10.14 -8.99
N ARG A 156 18.54 9.46 -7.87
CA ARG A 156 18.18 8.03 -7.84
C ARG A 156 17.05 7.77 -6.88
N TYR A 157 16.37 6.65 -7.10
CA TYR A 157 15.62 5.99 -6.05
C TYR A 157 16.00 4.51 -5.99
N THR A 158 16.01 3.97 -4.78
CA THR A 158 16.37 2.57 -4.54
C THR A 158 15.24 1.91 -3.78
N PHE A 159 14.91 0.67 -4.12
CA PHE A 159 14.00 -0.13 -3.33
C PHE A 159 14.54 -1.55 -3.16
N GLY A 160 14.20 -2.16 -2.06
CA GLY A 160 14.66 -3.48 -1.71
C GLY A 160 13.86 -4.11 -0.57
N ALA A 161 14.30 -5.31 -0.19
CA ALA A 161 13.70 -6.09 0.89
C ALA A 161 14.76 -6.89 1.63
N ASP A 162 14.48 -7.19 2.91
CA ASP A 162 15.35 -8.00 3.76
C ASP A 162 15.46 -9.48 3.28
N GLY A 163 14.73 -9.85 2.23
CA GLY A 163 14.75 -11.17 1.63
C GLY A 163 13.70 -11.36 0.53
N GLY A 164 13.58 -12.57 0.01
CA GLY A 164 12.59 -12.92 -1.00
C GLY A 164 13.05 -12.60 -2.43
N GLU A 165 12.09 -12.35 -3.33
CA GLU A 165 12.33 -12.14 -4.74
C GLU A 165 12.29 -10.65 -5.12
N LEU A 166 13.06 -10.26 -6.15
CA LEU A 166 12.96 -8.94 -6.77
C LEU A 166 11.84 -8.94 -7.82
N ASP A 167 10.61 -9.18 -7.36
CA ASP A 167 9.40 -9.17 -8.20
C ASP A 167 8.72 -7.81 -8.11
N TYR A 168 8.65 -7.08 -9.22
CA TYR A 168 7.99 -5.78 -9.26
C TYR A 168 7.28 -5.52 -10.58
N PHE A 169 6.22 -4.75 -10.52
CA PHE A 169 5.39 -4.35 -11.65
C PHE A 169 5.56 -2.87 -11.95
N VAL A 170 5.67 -2.54 -13.23
CA VAL A 170 5.66 -1.15 -13.70
C VAL A 170 4.40 -0.92 -14.54
N PHE A 171 3.59 0.04 -14.11
CA PHE A 171 2.38 0.46 -14.80
C PHE A 171 2.68 1.68 -15.66
N THR A 172 2.50 1.57 -16.96
CA THR A 172 2.85 2.63 -17.91
C THR A 172 1.91 3.83 -17.86
N GLY A 173 0.68 3.63 -17.36
CA GLY A 173 -0.39 4.63 -17.38
C GLY A 173 -1.09 4.76 -18.74
N GLY A 174 -0.86 3.81 -19.66
CA GLY A 174 -1.41 3.82 -21.02
C GLY A 174 -0.77 4.90 -21.91
N LYS A 175 -1.35 5.14 -23.08
CA LYS A 175 -0.87 6.15 -24.05
C LYS A 175 -0.75 7.55 -23.44
N ASP A 176 -1.75 7.95 -22.64
CA ASP A 176 -1.82 9.27 -22.03
C ASP A 176 -0.98 9.39 -20.76
N ARG A 177 -0.45 8.25 -20.30
CA ARG A 177 0.32 8.16 -19.05
C ARG A 177 -0.39 8.81 -17.87
N SER A 178 -1.68 8.46 -17.74
CA SER A 178 -2.60 9.04 -16.76
C SER A 178 -2.44 8.39 -15.38
N PRO A 179 -2.49 9.16 -14.28
CA PRO A 179 -2.51 8.61 -12.93
C PRO A 179 -3.75 7.73 -12.67
N LYS A 180 -4.91 8.07 -13.27
CA LYS A 180 -6.12 7.24 -13.17
C LYS A 180 -5.89 5.86 -13.76
N LYS A 181 -5.22 5.76 -14.91
CA LYS A 181 -4.93 4.49 -15.56
C LYS A 181 -3.92 3.67 -14.75
N VAL A 182 -2.92 4.31 -14.16
CA VAL A 182 -1.98 3.65 -13.24
C VAL A 182 -2.73 3.00 -12.06
N LEU A 183 -3.63 3.74 -11.41
CA LEU A 183 -4.41 3.24 -10.27
C LEU A 183 -5.40 2.15 -10.69
N GLU A 184 -6.03 2.29 -11.86
CA GLU A 184 -6.91 1.25 -12.42
C GLU A 184 -6.15 -0.06 -12.65
N ASP A 185 -4.97 0.01 -13.26
CA ASP A 185 -4.16 -1.16 -13.56
C ASP A 185 -3.63 -1.82 -12.27
N TYR A 186 -3.23 -1.02 -11.29
CA TYR A 186 -2.87 -1.52 -9.97
C TYR A 186 -4.05 -2.23 -9.29
N ALA A 187 -5.24 -1.60 -9.27
CA ALA A 187 -6.44 -2.20 -8.69
C ALA A 187 -6.91 -3.46 -9.44
N ASN A 188 -6.71 -3.51 -10.76
CA ASN A 188 -6.99 -4.71 -11.54
C ASN A 188 -6.01 -5.85 -11.23
N LEU A 189 -4.77 -5.51 -10.86
CA LEU A 189 -3.76 -6.49 -10.45
C LEU A 189 -4.02 -7.01 -9.04
N THR A 190 -4.23 -6.13 -8.08
CA THR A 190 -4.28 -6.45 -6.64
C THR A 190 -5.70 -6.72 -6.11
N GLY A 191 -6.71 -6.36 -6.88
CA GLY A 191 -8.11 -6.44 -6.49
C GLY A 191 -8.68 -5.07 -6.10
N LYS A 192 -10.00 -4.96 -6.19
CA LYS A 192 -10.75 -3.76 -5.81
C LYS A 192 -11.32 -3.93 -4.41
N THR A 193 -11.35 -2.86 -3.64
CA THR A 193 -12.03 -2.85 -2.34
C THR A 193 -13.52 -3.13 -2.53
N PRO A 194 -14.10 -4.10 -1.80
CA PRO A 194 -15.54 -4.31 -1.79
C PRO A 194 -16.27 -3.05 -1.33
N LEU A 195 -17.45 -2.80 -1.88
CA LEU A 195 -18.28 -1.70 -1.42
C LEU A 195 -18.72 -1.97 0.02
N PRO A 196 -18.37 -1.11 0.99
CA PRO A 196 -18.78 -1.30 2.38
C PRO A 196 -20.30 -1.11 2.54
N PRO A 197 -20.93 -1.72 3.54
CA PRO A 197 -22.31 -1.46 3.87
C PRO A 197 -22.51 0.00 4.31
N MET A 198 -23.71 0.54 4.14
CA MET A 198 -24.01 1.95 4.41
C MET A 198 -23.64 2.36 5.85
N TRP A 199 -23.89 1.51 6.82
CA TRP A 199 -23.57 1.79 8.25
C TRP A 199 -22.07 1.97 8.50
N ALA A 200 -21.20 1.33 7.72
CA ALA A 200 -19.75 1.46 7.84
C ALA A 200 -19.22 2.81 7.33
N LEU A 201 -20.04 3.56 6.59
CA LEU A 201 -19.75 4.93 6.11
C LEU A 201 -20.32 6.00 7.06
N GLY A 202 -21.09 5.59 8.07
CA GLY A 202 -21.73 6.48 9.04
C GLY A 202 -20.80 6.87 10.19
N ASN A 203 -21.37 7.57 11.16
CA ASN A 203 -20.66 7.98 12.37
C ASN A 203 -20.38 6.77 13.27
N GLN A 204 -19.13 6.54 13.56
CA GLN A 204 -18.63 5.45 14.38
C GLN A 204 -17.96 6.01 15.63
N GLN A 205 -18.59 5.80 16.78
CA GLN A 205 -18.11 6.33 18.04
C GLN A 205 -17.17 5.37 18.75
N SER A 206 -15.98 5.80 19.06
CA SER A 206 -14.98 5.07 19.83
C SER A 206 -14.32 5.94 20.90
N ARG A 207 -13.76 5.30 21.87
CA ARG A 207 -12.91 5.90 22.91
C ARG A 207 -12.17 4.78 23.65
N TRP A 208 -11.07 5.06 24.27
CA TRP A 208 -10.48 4.19 25.30
C TRP A 208 -10.98 4.57 26.68
N SER A 209 -11.96 3.91 27.29
CA SER A 209 -12.92 2.92 26.74
C SER A 209 -14.30 3.29 27.25
N TYR A 210 -15.35 2.60 26.78
CA TYR A 210 -16.69 2.67 27.38
C TYR A 210 -16.96 1.43 28.21
N PHE A 211 -16.93 1.56 29.55
CA PHE A 211 -17.31 0.53 30.52
C PHE A 211 -17.81 1.20 31.82
N PRO A 212 -18.64 0.55 32.63
CA PRO A 212 -19.30 -0.74 32.39
C PRO A 212 -20.42 -0.65 31.35
N GLU A 213 -21.18 -1.73 31.13
CA GLU A 213 -22.30 -1.81 30.19
C GLU A 213 -23.24 -0.61 30.24
N SER A 214 -23.56 -0.12 31.49
CA SER A 214 -24.42 1.04 31.70
C SER A 214 -23.88 2.30 30.97
N ARG A 215 -22.57 2.49 30.93
CA ARG A 215 -21.96 3.62 30.21
C ARG A 215 -22.10 3.50 28.68
N VAL A 216 -21.96 2.29 28.15
CA VAL A 216 -22.20 2.03 26.72
C VAL A 216 -23.65 2.40 26.37
N ARG A 217 -24.62 1.94 27.17
CA ARG A 217 -26.04 2.23 26.96
C ARG A 217 -26.37 3.73 27.10
N GLU A 218 -25.73 4.42 28.04
CA GLU A 218 -25.88 5.85 28.21
C GLU A 218 -25.42 6.64 26.98
N ILE A 219 -24.26 6.28 26.41
CA ILE A 219 -23.73 6.92 25.20
C ILE A 219 -24.68 6.67 24.02
N ALA A 220 -25.11 5.43 23.81
CA ALA A 220 -26.06 5.09 22.76
C ALA A 220 -27.36 5.87 22.86
N ALA A 221 -27.96 5.88 24.06
CA ALA A 221 -29.17 6.64 24.35
C ALA A 221 -28.97 8.15 24.16
N GLY A 222 -27.79 8.67 24.50
CA GLY A 222 -27.39 10.07 24.29
C GLY A 222 -27.44 10.47 22.82
N PHE A 223 -26.91 9.66 21.91
CA PHE A 223 -27.00 9.90 20.47
C PHE A 223 -28.46 9.99 20.00
N ARG A 224 -29.31 9.04 20.45
CA ARG A 224 -30.74 9.02 20.06
C ARG A 224 -31.51 10.19 20.64
N LYS A 225 -31.32 10.47 21.94
CA LYS A 225 -31.97 11.60 22.65
C LYS A 225 -31.66 12.94 21.99
N ASN A 226 -30.41 13.16 21.61
CA ASN A 226 -29.95 14.40 20.96
C ASN A 226 -30.14 14.42 19.46
N LYS A 227 -30.73 13.38 18.86
CA LYS A 227 -30.93 13.23 17.41
C LYS A 227 -29.63 13.35 16.61
N ILE A 228 -28.52 12.86 17.17
CA ILE A 228 -27.22 12.82 16.50
C ILE A 228 -27.12 11.47 15.77
N PRO A 229 -26.93 11.44 14.46
CA PRO A 229 -26.74 10.19 13.73
C PRO A 229 -25.50 9.45 14.23
N ALA A 230 -25.65 8.15 14.50
CA ALA A 230 -24.54 7.25 14.85
C ALA A 230 -24.93 5.81 14.49
N ASP A 231 -24.01 5.09 13.91
CA ASP A 231 -24.21 3.75 13.37
C ASP A 231 -23.43 2.68 14.15
N VAL A 232 -22.30 3.03 14.77
CA VAL A 232 -21.41 2.08 15.42
C VAL A 232 -20.93 2.62 16.77
N ILE A 233 -20.85 1.74 17.77
CA ILE A 233 -20.14 1.98 19.04
C ILE A 233 -19.07 0.91 19.21
N TYR A 234 -17.84 1.34 19.50
CA TYR A 234 -16.72 0.47 19.83
C TYR A 234 -16.51 0.39 21.34
N LEU A 235 -16.29 -0.82 21.85
CA LEU A 235 -16.04 -1.05 23.27
C LEU A 235 -14.55 -0.93 23.64
N ASP A 236 -13.67 -0.93 22.63
CA ASP A 236 -12.21 -0.99 22.79
C ASP A 236 -11.76 -2.28 23.51
N ILE A 237 -10.92 -2.23 24.54
CA ILE A 237 -10.31 -3.42 25.16
C ILE A 237 -10.83 -3.73 26.58
N ASP A 238 -11.44 -2.77 27.28
CA ASP A 238 -11.86 -2.94 28.68
C ASP A 238 -13.14 -3.79 28.86
N TYR A 239 -13.71 -4.33 27.79
CA TYR A 239 -14.77 -5.32 27.87
C TYR A 239 -14.22 -6.73 28.15
N MET A 240 -12.94 -6.97 27.91
CA MET A 240 -12.30 -8.26 28.07
C MET A 240 -12.08 -8.61 29.53
N ASP A 241 -12.14 -9.91 29.85
CA ASP A 241 -11.75 -10.47 31.13
C ASP A 241 -10.20 -10.53 31.20
N GLU A 242 -9.61 -9.65 32.00
CA GLU A 242 -8.15 -9.52 32.16
C GLU A 242 -7.40 -9.40 30.81
N TYR A 243 -8.00 -8.67 29.84
CA TYR A 243 -7.45 -8.44 28.48
C TYR A 243 -7.20 -9.70 27.64
N ARG A 244 -7.86 -10.82 28.01
CA ARG A 244 -7.84 -12.02 27.18
C ARG A 244 -8.79 -11.86 26.01
N VAL A 245 -8.28 -11.95 24.79
CA VAL A 245 -9.10 -11.83 23.56
C VAL A 245 -10.21 -12.87 23.54
N PHE A 246 -11.35 -12.51 22.97
CA PHE A 246 -12.57 -13.33 22.85
C PHE A 246 -13.23 -13.68 24.19
N THR A 247 -12.98 -12.90 25.25
CA THR A 247 -13.63 -13.04 26.56
C THR A 247 -14.46 -11.83 26.91
N TRP A 248 -15.34 -11.96 27.91
CA TRP A 248 -16.12 -10.86 28.47
C TRP A 248 -15.90 -10.79 29.98
N ASP A 249 -15.59 -9.61 30.50
CA ASP A 249 -15.63 -9.33 31.92
C ASP A 249 -17.11 -9.31 32.40
N LYS A 250 -17.54 -10.40 33.05
CA LYS A 250 -18.91 -10.58 33.51
C LYS A 250 -19.34 -9.62 34.64
N LYS A 251 -18.38 -8.97 35.31
CA LYS A 251 -18.68 -7.94 36.31
C LYS A 251 -19.06 -6.63 35.64
N ARG A 252 -18.35 -6.26 34.57
CA ARG A 252 -18.58 -5.03 33.81
C ARG A 252 -19.68 -5.19 32.76
N PHE A 253 -19.81 -6.38 32.21
CA PHE A 253 -20.77 -6.74 31.16
C PHE A 253 -21.47 -8.06 31.51
N PRO A 254 -22.49 -8.00 32.42
CA PRO A 254 -23.14 -9.21 32.94
C PRO A 254 -23.82 -10.04 31.83
N ASP A 255 -24.50 -9.39 30.87
CA ASP A 255 -25.18 -10.01 29.76
C ASP A 255 -24.83 -9.29 28.43
N PRO A 256 -23.64 -9.56 27.88
CA PRO A 256 -23.22 -8.91 26.63
C PRO A 256 -24.12 -9.25 25.45
N SER A 257 -24.71 -10.45 25.43
CA SER A 257 -25.62 -10.86 24.35
C SER A 257 -26.88 -9.99 24.33
N LYS A 258 -27.45 -9.74 25.51
CA LYS A 258 -28.62 -8.86 25.65
C LYS A 258 -28.24 -7.42 25.27
N MET A 259 -27.12 -6.90 25.77
CA MET A 259 -26.66 -5.56 25.45
C MET A 259 -26.51 -5.37 23.95
N ILE A 260 -25.84 -6.29 23.25
CA ILE A 260 -25.65 -6.24 21.80
C ILE A 260 -26.98 -6.30 21.06
N SER A 261 -27.91 -7.14 21.52
CA SER A 261 -29.24 -7.24 20.92
C SER A 261 -30.03 -5.93 21.06
N ASP A 262 -29.97 -5.29 22.23
CA ASP A 262 -30.65 -4.02 22.51
C ASP A 262 -30.03 -2.90 21.63
N LEU A 263 -28.70 -2.80 21.58
CA LEU A 263 -28.00 -1.81 20.73
C LEU A 263 -28.34 -2.02 19.25
N LYS A 264 -28.43 -3.27 18.81
CA LYS A 264 -28.85 -3.60 17.44
C LYS A 264 -30.29 -3.17 17.16
N ALA A 265 -31.21 -3.34 18.11
CA ALA A 265 -32.58 -2.89 18.00
C ALA A 265 -32.66 -1.36 17.88
N ASP A 266 -31.75 -0.64 18.56
CA ASP A 266 -31.61 0.83 18.48
C ASP A 266 -30.82 1.29 17.22
N GLY A 267 -30.48 0.37 16.31
CA GLY A 267 -29.81 0.65 15.03
C GLY A 267 -28.29 0.76 15.10
N PHE A 268 -27.65 0.36 16.21
CA PHE A 268 -26.19 0.31 16.32
C PHE A 268 -25.59 -1.03 15.86
N LYS A 269 -24.34 -0.96 15.40
CA LYS A 269 -23.44 -2.08 15.15
C LYS A 269 -22.31 -2.05 16.16
#